data_69838244c756f1258d65e17034406214
#
_entry.id   69838244c756f1258d65e17034406214
#
_cell.length_a   1.000
_cell.length_b   1.000
_cell.length_c   1.000
_cell.angle_alpha   90.00
_cell.angle_beta   90.00
_cell.angle_gamma   90.00
#
_symmetry.space_group_name_H-M   'P 1'
#
loop_
_entity.id
_entity.type
_entity.pdbx_description
1 polymer ?
#
loop_
_entity_poly.entity_id
_entity_poly.type
_entity_poly.pdbx_seq_one_letter_code
_entity_poly.pdbx_strand_id
1 'polypeptide(L)'
;MKTLTEKEFNEVISKDTPTLVCFGASWCGKCTLAKSKFGDFEKALGFEIYDIDADECKEIFEKYNITALPKLLLFKKGELLGVRSAIATTDGIVDFVESLTKEK
;
A
#
# COMPACT_ATOMS: atom_id res chain seq x y z
N MET A 1 -2.79 -1.16 11.07
CA MET A 1 -2.47 -1.85 9.79
C MET A 1 -2.96 -3.28 9.83
N LYS A 2 -3.60 -3.75 8.78
CA LYS A 2 -4.12 -5.10 8.68
C LYS A 2 -3.48 -5.84 7.50
N THR A 3 -3.06 -7.08 7.72
CA THR A 3 -2.56 -7.96 6.66
C THR A 3 -3.74 -8.65 5.98
N LEU A 4 -3.80 -8.56 4.66
CA LEU A 4 -4.93 -9.04 3.88
C LEU A 4 -4.62 -10.39 3.25
N THR A 5 -5.66 -11.24 3.15
CA THR A 5 -5.65 -12.39 2.26
C THR A 5 -5.89 -11.91 0.83
N GLU A 6 -5.70 -12.79 -0.16
CA GLU A 6 -5.98 -12.45 -1.56
C GLU A 6 -7.43 -12.00 -1.76
N LYS A 7 -8.37 -12.70 -1.15
CA LYS A 7 -9.79 -12.35 -1.23
C LYS A 7 -10.07 -10.98 -0.63
N GLU A 8 -9.51 -10.72 0.55
CA GLU A 8 -9.69 -9.44 1.24
C GLU A 8 -9.07 -8.29 0.44
N PHE A 9 -7.92 -8.54 -0.20
CA PHE A 9 -7.27 -7.55 -1.05
C PHE A 9 -8.22 -7.08 -2.16
N ASN A 10 -8.83 -8.01 -2.88
CA ASN A 10 -9.75 -7.69 -3.96
C ASN A 10 -10.96 -6.88 -3.48
N GLU A 11 -11.48 -7.21 -2.30
CA GLU A 11 -12.59 -6.49 -1.70
C GLU A 11 -12.20 -5.06 -1.30
N VAL A 12 -11.03 -4.92 -0.67
CA VAL A 12 -10.58 -3.63 -0.13
C VAL A 12 -10.26 -2.63 -1.24
N ILE A 13 -9.58 -3.06 -2.31
CA ILE A 13 -9.20 -2.14 -3.38
C ILE A 13 -10.39 -1.69 -4.24
N SER A 14 -11.52 -2.39 -4.14
CA SER A 14 -12.72 -2.07 -4.91
C SER A 14 -13.52 -0.90 -4.35
N LYS A 15 -13.16 -0.40 -3.18
CA LYS A 15 -13.86 0.71 -2.52
C LYS A 15 -13.76 2.00 -3.32
N ASP A 16 -14.76 2.88 -3.14
CA ASP A 16 -14.77 4.21 -3.76
C ASP A 16 -13.76 5.17 -3.13
N THR A 17 -13.26 4.84 -1.93
CA THR A 17 -12.27 5.65 -1.24
C THR A 17 -10.85 5.20 -1.57
N PRO A 18 -9.86 6.10 -1.56
CA PRO A 18 -8.46 5.71 -1.76
C PRO A 18 -8.01 4.67 -0.75
N THR A 19 -7.26 3.67 -1.21
CA THR A 19 -6.76 2.57 -0.38
C THR A 19 -5.27 2.39 -0.64
N LEU A 20 -4.47 2.45 0.42
CA LEU A 20 -3.03 2.18 0.35
C LEU A 20 -2.76 0.75 0.81
N VAL A 21 -2.03 0.01 -0.02
CA VAL A 21 -1.61 -1.35 0.31
C VAL A 21 -0.09 -1.45 0.22
N CYS A 22 0.54 -1.94 1.28
CA CYS A 22 1.97 -2.22 1.30
C CYS A 22 2.22 -3.62 0.74
N PHE A 23 3.00 -3.70 -0.32
CA PHE A 23 3.47 -4.95 -0.89
C PHE A 23 4.82 -5.27 -0.26
N GLY A 24 4.83 -6.24 0.64
CA GLY A 24 6.01 -6.60 1.41
C GLY A 24 6.15 -8.10 1.59
N ALA A 25 7.06 -8.50 2.48
CA ALA A 25 7.29 -9.91 2.81
C ALA A 25 7.78 -10.01 4.25
N SER A 26 7.47 -11.13 4.91
CA SER A 26 7.87 -11.35 6.29
C SER A 26 9.40 -11.44 6.45
N TRP A 27 10.10 -11.93 5.42
CA TRP A 27 11.55 -12.06 5.43
C TRP A 27 12.31 -10.78 5.03
N CYS A 28 11.60 -9.73 4.67
CA CYS A 28 12.18 -8.48 4.18
C CYS A 28 12.44 -7.51 5.34
N GLY A 29 13.70 -7.26 5.67
CA GLY A 29 14.07 -6.34 6.75
C GLY A 29 13.65 -4.89 6.49
N LYS A 30 13.74 -4.44 5.24
CA LYS A 30 13.29 -3.10 4.85
C LYS A 30 11.79 -2.91 5.01
N CYS A 31 11.01 -3.99 4.80
CA CYS A 31 9.57 -3.97 5.00
C CYS A 31 9.22 -3.74 6.46
N THR A 32 9.92 -4.40 7.37
CA THR A 32 9.74 -4.22 8.81
C THR A 32 10.04 -2.77 9.21
N LEU A 33 11.13 -2.21 8.68
CA LEU A 33 11.50 -0.81 8.95
C LEU A 33 10.42 0.15 8.44
N ALA A 34 9.93 -0.05 7.23
CA ALA A 34 8.88 0.78 6.64
C ALA A 34 7.60 0.73 7.47
N LYS A 35 7.19 -0.46 7.88
CA LYS A 35 5.96 -0.67 8.67
C LYS A 35 5.99 0.05 10.01
N SER A 36 7.17 0.25 10.59
CA SER A 36 7.31 0.97 11.86
C SER A 36 6.83 2.42 11.77
N LYS A 37 6.75 2.98 10.57
CA LYS A 37 6.32 4.36 10.33
C LYS A 37 4.86 4.46 9.90
N PHE A 38 4.20 3.34 9.63
CA PHE A 38 2.83 3.35 9.09
C PHE A 38 1.80 3.94 10.05
N GLY A 39 2.03 3.83 11.36
CA GLY A 39 1.16 4.51 12.34
C GLY A 39 1.11 6.01 12.13
N ASP A 40 2.26 6.63 11.88
CA ASP A 40 2.35 8.07 11.60
C ASP A 40 1.70 8.41 10.26
N PHE A 41 1.91 7.58 9.25
CA PHE A 41 1.30 7.77 7.94
C PHE A 41 -0.24 7.70 8.03
N GLU A 42 -0.76 6.72 8.77
CA GLU A 42 -2.20 6.57 8.97
C GLU A 42 -2.83 7.78 9.66
N LYS A 43 -2.15 8.31 10.68
CA LYS A 43 -2.61 9.52 11.36
C LYS A 43 -2.67 10.72 10.42
N ALA A 44 -1.65 10.90 9.61
CA ALA A 44 -1.58 12.02 8.68
C ALA A 44 -2.59 11.88 7.53
N LEU A 45 -2.83 10.66 7.06
CA LEU A 45 -3.74 10.39 5.95
C LEU A 45 -5.20 10.33 6.38
N GLY A 46 -5.47 9.91 7.62
CA GLY A 46 -6.82 9.74 8.13
C GLY A 46 -7.48 8.41 7.75
N PHE A 47 -6.71 7.45 7.25
CA PHE A 47 -7.22 6.10 6.95
C PHE A 47 -6.14 5.05 7.15
N GLU A 48 -6.57 3.78 7.25
CA GLU A 48 -5.69 2.65 7.53
C GLU A 48 -4.91 2.21 6.29
N ILE A 49 -3.65 1.81 6.51
CA ILE A 49 -2.81 1.19 5.47
C ILE A 49 -2.92 -0.33 5.62
N TYR A 50 -3.12 -1.02 4.51
CA TYR A 50 -3.17 -2.48 4.49
C TYR A 50 -1.84 -3.05 4.04
N ASP A 51 -1.65 -4.34 4.29
CA ASP A 51 -0.40 -5.04 3.99
C ASP A 51 -0.72 -6.38 3.33
N ILE A 52 0.06 -6.78 2.33
CA ILE A 52 0.01 -8.12 1.77
C ILE A 52 1.41 -8.71 1.69
N ASP A 53 1.50 -10.02 1.81
CA ASP A 53 2.78 -10.75 1.84
C ASP A 53 3.04 -11.44 0.50
N ALA A 54 4.27 -11.31 0.00
CA ALA A 54 4.68 -11.87 -1.29
C ALA A 54 4.52 -13.38 -1.37
N ASP A 55 4.74 -14.09 -0.26
CA ASP A 55 4.64 -15.56 -0.24
C ASP A 55 3.20 -16.04 -0.24
N GLU A 56 2.29 -15.25 0.36
CA GLU A 56 0.87 -15.58 0.44
C GLU A 56 0.08 -15.13 -0.79
N CYS A 57 0.53 -14.07 -1.46
CA CYS A 57 -0.21 -13.42 -2.54
C CYS A 57 0.64 -13.28 -3.81
N LYS A 58 1.35 -14.33 -4.20
CA LYS A 58 2.27 -14.33 -5.35
C LYS A 58 1.65 -13.79 -6.64
N GLU A 59 0.44 -14.23 -6.94
CA GLU A 59 -0.24 -13.82 -8.19
C GLU A 59 -0.53 -12.32 -8.23
N ILE A 60 -0.85 -11.73 -7.08
CA ILE A 60 -1.11 -10.29 -6.98
C ILE A 60 0.19 -9.52 -7.25
N PHE A 61 1.30 -9.95 -6.68
CA PHE A 61 2.61 -9.32 -6.91
C PHE A 61 3.00 -9.40 -8.37
N GLU A 62 2.76 -10.53 -9.02
CA GLU A 62 3.03 -10.72 -10.45
C GLU A 62 2.15 -9.82 -11.31
N LYS A 63 0.86 -9.74 -10.99
CA LYS A 63 -0.09 -8.91 -11.72
C LYS A 63 0.35 -7.45 -11.82
N TYR A 64 0.92 -6.92 -10.76
CA TYR A 64 1.35 -5.52 -10.70
C TYR A 64 2.85 -5.34 -10.92
N ASN A 65 3.55 -6.42 -11.30
CA ASN A 65 5.00 -6.42 -11.58
C ASN A 65 5.84 -5.89 -10.40
N ILE A 66 5.46 -6.26 -9.19
CA ILE A 66 6.17 -5.82 -8.00
C ILE A 66 7.33 -6.77 -7.73
N THR A 67 8.55 -6.31 -7.99
CA THR A 67 9.78 -7.09 -7.80
C THR A 67 10.69 -6.53 -6.72
N ALA A 68 10.54 -5.26 -6.37
CA ALA A 68 11.32 -4.61 -5.31
C ALA A 68 10.40 -4.29 -4.13
N LEU A 69 10.84 -4.59 -2.92
CA LEU A 69 10.07 -4.41 -1.69
C LEU A 69 10.78 -3.47 -0.72
N PRO A 70 10.05 -2.75 0.12
CA PRO A 70 8.59 -2.62 0.16
C PRO A 70 8.08 -1.55 -0.81
N LYS A 71 6.87 -1.74 -1.31
CA LYS A 71 6.20 -0.76 -2.18
C LYS A 71 4.82 -0.43 -1.62
N LEU A 72 4.41 0.82 -1.76
CA LEU A 72 3.04 1.24 -1.47
C LEU A 72 2.31 1.45 -2.79
N LEU A 73 1.18 0.81 -2.94
CA LEU A 73 0.31 0.93 -4.10
C LEU A 73 -0.99 1.60 -3.66
N LEU A 74 -1.40 2.63 -4.40
CA LEU A 74 -2.62 3.36 -4.13
C LEU A 74 -3.70 2.93 -5.12
N PHE A 75 -4.83 2.49 -4.59
CA PHE A 75 -5.97 2.01 -5.38
C PHE A 75 -7.22 2.83 -5.12
N LYS A 76 -8.11 2.87 -6.09
CA LYS A 76 -9.46 3.40 -5.94
C LYS A 76 -10.35 2.73 -6.97
N LYS A 77 -11.51 2.21 -6.53
CA LYS A 77 -12.46 1.52 -7.41
C LYS A 77 -11.84 0.37 -8.21
N GLY A 78 -10.91 -0.36 -7.59
CA GLY A 78 -10.20 -1.47 -8.21
C GLY A 78 -9.06 -1.07 -9.13
N GLU A 79 -8.85 0.22 -9.34
CA GLU A 79 -7.82 0.74 -10.24
C GLU A 79 -6.57 1.16 -9.49
N LEU A 80 -5.41 0.78 -10.02
CA LEU A 80 -4.12 1.22 -9.47
C LEU A 80 -3.84 2.66 -9.94
N LEU A 81 -3.73 3.58 -8.98
CA LEU A 81 -3.47 4.99 -9.27
C LEU A 81 -1.99 5.32 -9.29
N GLY A 82 -1.18 4.63 -8.50
CA GLY A 82 0.26 4.88 -8.46
C GLY A 82 1.00 3.93 -7.54
N VAL A 83 2.32 3.91 -7.69
CA VAL A 83 3.25 3.06 -6.94
C VAL A 83 4.40 3.91 -6.44
N ARG A 84 4.83 3.70 -5.20
CA ARG A 84 6.05 4.33 -4.71
C ARG A 84 6.73 3.46 -3.65
N SER A 85 7.99 3.77 -3.33
CA SER A 85 8.69 3.12 -2.22
C SER A 85 7.94 3.39 -0.90
N ALA A 86 7.80 2.35 -0.08
CA ALA A 86 7.25 2.49 1.27
C ALA A 86 8.27 3.10 2.24
N ILE A 87 9.53 3.19 1.85
CA ILE A 87 10.56 3.88 2.63
C ILE A 87 10.52 5.36 2.27
N ALA A 88 9.82 6.13 3.08
CA ALA A 88 9.52 7.53 2.77
C ALA A 88 9.24 8.31 4.05
N THR A 89 9.13 9.63 3.90
CA THR A 89 8.69 10.51 4.99
C THR A 89 7.16 10.56 5.01
N THR A 90 6.61 10.97 6.15
CA THR A 90 5.15 11.17 6.27
C THR A 90 4.64 12.17 5.23
N ASP A 91 5.33 13.31 5.08
CA ASP A 91 4.97 14.32 4.09
C ASP A 91 5.01 13.78 2.66
N GLY A 92 6.01 12.94 2.37
CA GLY A 92 6.12 12.32 1.05
C GLY A 92 4.96 11.39 0.73
N ILE A 93 4.46 10.65 1.72
CA ILE A 93 3.31 9.77 1.54
C ILE A 93 2.02 10.56 1.38
N VAL A 94 1.84 11.62 2.17
CA VAL A 94 0.66 12.50 2.06
C VAL A 94 0.61 13.15 0.68
N ASP A 95 1.74 13.69 0.22
CA ASP A 95 1.83 14.31 -1.11
C ASP A 95 1.52 13.31 -2.22
N PHE A 96 2.02 12.08 -2.10
CA PHE A 96 1.76 11.00 -3.05
C PHE A 96 0.25 10.73 -3.18
N VAL A 97 -0.42 10.54 -2.05
CA VAL A 97 -1.86 10.26 -2.03
C VAL A 97 -2.65 11.46 -2.57
N GLU A 98 -2.36 12.65 -2.08
CA GLU A 98 -3.07 13.86 -2.50
C GLU A 98 -2.92 14.14 -3.98
N SER A 99 -1.71 13.99 -4.53
CA SER A 99 -1.46 14.26 -5.95
C SER A 99 -2.23 13.31 -6.87
N LEU A 100 -2.49 12.08 -6.43
CA LEU A 100 -3.18 11.06 -7.22
C LEU A 100 -4.69 11.04 -7.02
N THR A 101 -5.17 11.63 -5.92
CA THR A 101 -6.60 11.63 -5.58
C THR A 101 -7.25 12.99 -5.72
N LYS A 102 -6.48 14.00 -6.07
CA LYS A 102 -6.97 15.36 -6.22
C LYS A 102 -7.92 15.45 -7.40
N GLU A 103 -9.14 15.86 -7.13
CA GLU A 103 -10.14 16.12 -8.17
C GLU A 103 -9.95 17.52 -8.72
N LYS A 104 -10.13 17.64 -10.01
CA LYS A 104 -10.06 18.92 -10.70
C LYS A 104 -11.46 19.54 -10.81
#